data_d131a7e18ffba17a62aa39e919ad6198
#
_entry.id   d131a7e18ffba17a62aa39e919ad6198
#
_cell.length_a   1.000
_cell.length_b   1.000
_cell.length_c   1.000
_cell.angle_alpha   90.00
_cell.angle_beta   90.00
_cell.angle_gamma   90.00
#
_symmetry.space_group_name_H-M   'P 1'
#
loop_
_entity.id
_entity.type
_entity.pdbx_description
1 polymer ?
#
loop_
_entity_poly.entity_id
_entity_poly.type
_entity_poly.pdbx_seq_one_letter_code
_entity_poly.pdbx_strand_id
1 'polypeptide(L)'
;VCRAVKPDVTIMVDNCYGEFVETVEPSDVGADMIVGSLIKNPGGGLAPIGGYIAGTQKCVDRCAYRLSAPGLGQEVGANLGLMPSLYQGFFLAPNVVSGAVKGAVFTAAVYESLGFRVVPAASEERHDIIQCVELKSPEGMLAFCKGIQSAAPVDSYVDPVPGDMPGYDSQVIMAAGAFVQGSSIELSADGPIRPPYAVYYQGGLTWYHAKLGVLLSLQKMLDAGLVTLP
;
A
#
# COMPACT_ATOMS: atom_id res chain seq x y z
N VAL A 1 6.45 -17.64 18.77
CA VAL A 1 5.73 -18.90 18.48
C VAL A 1 6.53 -19.77 17.52
N CYS A 2 6.91 -19.32 16.31
CA CYS A 2 7.58 -20.14 15.28
C CYS A 2 8.83 -20.86 15.81
N ARG A 3 9.73 -20.12 16.48
CA ARG A 3 10.97 -20.70 17.04
C ARG A 3 10.74 -21.63 18.24
N ALA A 4 9.60 -21.54 18.91
CA ALA A 4 9.26 -22.50 19.96
C ALA A 4 8.90 -23.87 19.38
N VAL A 5 8.42 -23.90 18.12
CA VAL A 5 8.08 -25.14 17.42
C VAL A 5 9.28 -25.67 16.62
N LYS A 6 10.01 -24.77 15.95
CA LYS A 6 11.20 -25.09 15.15
C LYS A 6 12.29 -24.05 15.40
N PRO A 7 13.25 -24.33 16.30
CA PRO A 7 14.27 -23.34 16.72
C PRO A 7 15.17 -22.81 15.59
N ASP A 8 15.41 -23.62 14.57
CA ASP A 8 16.26 -23.32 13.41
C ASP A 8 15.50 -22.80 12.20
N VAL A 9 14.20 -22.47 12.33
CA VAL A 9 13.40 -21.94 11.23
C VAL A 9 13.89 -20.55 10.81
N THR A 10 13.99 -20.32 9.51
CA THR A 10 14.18 -18.97 8.97
C THR A 10 12.84 -18.25 8.95
N ILE A 11 12.75 -17.09 9.59
CA ILE A 11 11.58 -16.23 9.62
C ILE A 11 11.79 -15.11 8.60
N MET A 12 10.96 -15.11 7.57
CA MET A 12 10.90 -14.06 6.55
C MET A 12 9.58 -13.30 6.69
N VAL A 13 9.64 -11.98 6.61
CA VAL A 13 8.48 -11.09 6.63
C VAL A 13 8.44 -10.30 5.33
N ASP A 14 7.33 -10.35 4.61
CA ASP A 14 6.99 -9.34 3.61
C ASP A 14 6.51 -8.10 4.37
N ASN A 15 7.31 -7.04 4.32
CA ASN A 15 7.10 -5.83 5.11
C ASN A 15 6.40 -4.72 4.30
N CYS A 16 5.90 -5.04 3.10
CA CYS A 16 5.18 -4.05 2.30
C CYS A 16 4.06 -3.40 3.11
N TYR A 17 4.06 -2.07 3.08
CA TYR A 17 3.14 -1.15 3.78
C TYR A 17 3.44 -0.92 5.28
N GLY A 18 4.29 -1.73 5.93
CA GLY A 18 4.68 -1.55 7.33
C GLY A 18 5.85 -0.60 7.54
N GLU A 19 6.70 -0.45 6.52
CA GLU A 19 7.93 0.32 6.63
C GLU A 19 7.67 1.79 7.03
N PHE A 20 8.42 2.27 8.00
CA PHE A 20 8.35 3.64 8.55
C PHE A 20 7.03 4.00 9.25
N VAL A 21 6.14 3.06 9.49
CA VAL A 21 4.91 3.29 10.27
C VAL A 21 5.24 3.31 11.76
N GLU A 22 6.09 2.38 12.20
CA GLU A 22 6.58 2.29 13.56
C GLU A 22 8.08 2.58 13.65
N THR A 23 8.60 2.64 14.88
CA THR A 23 10.03 2.81 15.15
C THR A 23 10.78 1.48 15.25
N VAL A 24 10.06 0.37 15.15
CA VAL A 24 10.56 -1.00 15.25
C VAL A 24 10.18 -1.73 13.98
N GLU A 25 11.18 -2.30 13.31
CA GLU A 25 10.98 -3.12 12.12
C GLU A 25 10.99 -4.63 12.47
N PRO A 26 10.43 -5.52 11.64
CA PRO A 26 10.36 -6.94 11.98
C PRO A 26 11.72 -7.60 12.27
N SER A 27 12.81 -7.09 11.70
CA SER A 27 14.17 -7.55 12.00
C SER A 27 14.57 -7.28 13.46
N ASP A 28 14.08 -6.20 14.06
CA ASP A 28 14.41 -5.83 15.45
C ASP A 28 13.73 -6.75 16.46
N VAL A 29 12.67 -7.41 16.05
CA VAL A 29 11.89 -8.34 16.89
C VAL A 29 12.07 -9.81 16.51
N GLY A 30 13.09 -10.12 15.73
CA GLY A 30 13.55 -11.49 15.50
C GLY A 30 13.22 -12.13 14.16
N ALA A 31 12.78 -11.36 13.17
CA ALA A 31 12.79 -11.85 11.79
C ALA A 31 14.25 -11.98 11.29
N ASP A 32 14.55 -13.05 10.58
CA ASP A 32 15.87 -13.27 9.98
C ASP A 32 16.05 -12.47 8.70
N MET A 33 14.93 -12.17 8.04
CA MET A 33 14.91 -11.49 6.76
C MET A 33 13.58 -10.74 6.58
N ILE A 34 13.66 -9.54 6.06
CA ILE A 34 12.53 -8.75 5.57
C ILE A 34 12.69 -8.51 4.09
N VAL A 35 11.59 -8.48 3.38
CA VAL A 35 11.53 -8.16 1.95
C VAL A 35 10.44 -7.13 1.72
N GLY A 36 10.59 -6.32 0.70
CA GLY A 36 9.59 -5.33 0.35
C GLY A 36 9.84 -4.68 -1.00
N SER A 37 8.96 -3.79 -1.37
CA SER A 37 8.99 -3.08 -2.64
C SER A 37 9.50 -1.65 -2.47
N LEU A 38 10.49 -1.25 -3.28
CA LEU A 38 10.97 0.12 -3.30
C LEU A 38 9.99 1.11 -3.96
N ILE A 39 9.03 0.63 -4.77
CA ILE A 39 7.99 1.50 -5.34
C ILE A 39 6.83 1.79 -4.37
N LYS A 40 6.91 1.28 -3.14
CA LYS A 40 5.94 1.51 -2.06
C LYS A 40 6.54 2.44 -1.00
N ASN A 41 6.26 2.19 0.27
CA ASN A 41 6.73 3.04 1.38
C ASN A 41 8.19 3.48 1.27
N PRO A 42 9.17 2.56 1.10
CA PRO A 42 10.58 2.95 1.14
C PRO A 42 11.02 3.87 0.00
N GLY A 43 10.32 3.86 -1.11
CA GLY A 43 10.64 4.71 -2.25
C GLY A 43 10.10 6.13 -2.18
N GLY A 44 9.24 6.45 -1.19
CA GLY A 44 8.73 7.80 -0.97
C GLY A 44 8.09 8.45 -2.22
N GLY A 45 7.56 7.63 -3.14
CA GLY A 45 6.99 8.08 -4.41
C GLY A 45 8.02 8.46 -5.49
N LEU A 46 9.32 8.30 -5.24
CA LEU A 46 10.38 8.64 -6.21
C LEU A 46 11.07 7.43 -6.82
N ALA A 47 11.04 6.29 -6.17
CA ALA A 47 11.65 5.07 -6.69
C ALA A 47 10.84 4.53 -7.87
N PRO A 48 11.41 4.45 -9.09
CA PRO A 48 10.67 4.03 -10.27
C PRO A 48 10.53 2.51 -10.39
N ILE A 49 11.32 1.76 -9.63
CA ILE A 49 11.42 0.29 -9.71
C ILE A 49 12.16 -0.24 -8.49
N GLY A 50 12.03 -1.51 -8.23
CA GLY A 50 12.91 -2.26 -7.35
C GLY A 50 12.22 -2.86 -6.15
N GLY A 51 12.97 -3.73 -5.50
CA GLY A 51 12.65 -4.33 -4.21
C GLY A 51 13.88 -4.32 -3.33
N TYR A 52 13.70 -4.65 -2.07
CA TYR A 52 14.81 -4.79 -1.14
C TYR A 52 14.70 -6.11 -0.38
N ILE A 53 15.85 -6.57 0.07
CA ILE A 53 15.99 -7.67 1.01
C ILE A 53 16.98 -7.19 2.07
N ALA A 54 16.57 -7.21 3.32
CA ALA A 54 17.40 -6.87 4.46
C ALA A 54 17.30 -7.95 5.54
N GLY A 55 18.32 -8.11 6.36
CA GLY A 55 18.32 -9.11 7.42
C GLY A 55 19.71 -9.66 7.72
N THR A 56 19.78 -10.92 8.19
CA THR A 56 21.06 -11.57 8.50
C THR A 56 21.89 -11.75 7.24
N GLN A 57 23.22 -11.62 7.37
CA GLN A 57 24.15 -11.81 6.26
C GLN A 57 23.90 -13.13 5.52
N LYS A 58 23.68 -14.20 6.27
CA LYS A 58 23.39 -15.54 5.69
C LYS A 58 22.17 -15.54 4.78
N CYS A 59 21.10 -14.83 5.15
CA CYS A 59 19.88 -14.76 4.33
C CYS A 59 20.10 -13.89 3.11
N VAL A 60 20.71 -12.72 3.29
CA VAL A 60 21.00 -11.79 2.19
C VAL A 60 21.90 -12.43 1.13
N ASP A 61 22.98 -13.09 1.53
CA ASP A 61 23.90 -13.77 0.61
C ASP A 61 23.19 -14.87 -0.20
N ARG A 62 22.38 -15.70 0.47
CA ARG A 62 21.61 -16.74 -0.21
C ARG A 62 20.64 -16.17 -1.26
N CYS A 63 20.00 -15.07 -0.94
CA CYS A 63 19.11 -14.38 -1.89
C CYS A 63 19.89 -13.77 -3.06
N ALA A 64 21.03 -13.15 -2.81
CA ALA A 64 21.88 -12.56 -3.84
C ALA A 64 22.32 -13.58 -4.88
N TYR A 65 22.77 -14.77 -4.44
CA TYR A 65 23.14 -15.85 -5.35
C TYR A 65 21.94 -16.45 -6.13
N ARG A 66 20.74 -16.38 -5.55
CA ARG A 66 19.53 -16.89 -6.21
C ARG A 66 18.96 -15.89 -7.22
N LEU A 67 19.04 -14.58 -6.92
CA LEU A 67 18.47 -13.51 -7.74
C LEU A 67 19.37 -13.10 -8.92
N SER A 68 20.67 -13.35 -8.82
CA SER A 68 21.62 -13.09 -9.90
C SER A 68 21.98 -14.38 -10.65
N ALA A 69 23.25 -14.56 -10.99
CA ALA A 69 23.74 -15.79 -11.60
C ALA A 69 24.76 -16.47 -10.68
N PRO A 70 25.00 -17.78 -10.84
CA PRO A 70 25.99 -18.50 -10.07
C PRO A 70 27.36 -17.82 -10.14
N GLY A 71 27.95 -17.55 -8.98
CA GLY A 71 29.25 -16.90 -8.86
C GLY A 71 29.22 -15.37 -8.84
N LEU A 72 28.10 -14.72 -9.18
CA LEU A 72 27.99 -13.25 -9.14
C LEU A 72 27.60 -12.72 -7.77
N GLY A 73 26.58 -13.32 -7.12
CA GLY A 73 26.08 -12.81 -5.84
C GLY A 73 25.68 -11.34 -5.93
N GLN A 74 26.32 -10.51 -5.11
CA GLN A 74 26.10 -9.05 -5.08
C GLN A 74 26.96 -8.26 -6.10
N GLU A 75 27.87 -8.91 -6.79
CA GLU A 75 28.76 -8.27 -7.79
C GLU A 75 28.02 -8.08 -9.13
N VAL A 76 26.94 -7.29 -9.10
CA VAL A 76 26.14 -6.97 -10.28
C VAL A 76 26.48 -5.59 -10.82
N GLY A 77 26.17 -5.39 -12.10
CA GLY A 77 26.62 -4.23 -12.87
C GLY A 77 25.97 -2.90 -12.51
N ALA A 78 25.99 -1.97 -13.47
CA ALA A 78 25.49 -0.61 -13.31
C ALA A 78 23.98 -0.56 -12.99
N ASN A 79 23.59 0.40 -12.16
CA ASN A 79 22.21 0.66 -11.77
C ASN A 79 21.45 1.63 -12.71
N LEU A 80 22.03 1.93 -13.87
CA LEU A 80 21.45 2.80 -14.91
C LEU A 80 21.04 4.20 -14.42
N GLY A 81 21.71 4.72 -13.39
CA GLY A 81 21.44 6.05 -12.84
C GLY A 81 20.24 6.14 -11.88
N LEU A 82 19.68 5.02 -11.44
CA LEU A 82 18.49 5.00 -10.56
C LEU A 82 18.81 5.37 -9.11
N MET A 83 20.04 5.21 -8.65
CA MET A 83 20.40 5.37 -7.23
C MET A 83 20.01 6.72 -6.63
N PRO A 84 20.15 7.89 -7.32
CA PRO A 84 19.74 9.17 -6.74
C PRO A 84 18.24 9.19 -6.37
N SER A 85 17.38 8.67 -7.25
CA SER A 85 15.93 8.59 -6.98
C SER A 85 15.61 7.62 -5.84
N LEU A 86 16.31 6.49 -5.76
CA LEU A 86 16.13 5.52 -4.68
C LEU A 86 16.53 6.11 -3.32
N TYR A 87 17.72 6.74 -3.22
CA TYR A 87 18.17 7.35 -1.98
C TYR A 87 17.35 8.56 -1.57
N GLN A 88 16.96 9.43 -2.51
CA GLN A 88 16.12 10.58 -2.20
C GLN A 88 14.73 10.13 -1.76
N GLY A 89 14.16 9.12 -2.43
CA GLY A 89 12.89 8.53 -2.04
C GLY A 89 12.94 7.94 -0.63
N PHE A 90 13.98 7.18 -0.34
CA PHE A 90 14.19 6.60 0.99
C PHE A 90 14.33 7.67 2.08
N PHE A 91 15.04 8.76 1.79
CA PHE A 91 15.17 9.90 2.71
C PHE A 91 13.81 10.58 2.99
N LEU A 92 12.96 10.69 1.97
CA LEU A 92 11.64 11.32 2.10
C LEU A 92 10.57 10.38 2.66
N ALA A 93 10.79 9.07 2.60
CA ALA A 93 9.82 8.04 2.92
C ALA A 93 9.13 8.23 4.29
N PRO A 94 9.81 8.54 5.40
CA PRO A 94 9.14 8.73 6.68
C PRO A 94 8.08 9.83 6.66
N ASN A 95 8.35 10.92 5.94
CA ASN A 95 7.38 12.02 5.79
C ASN A 95 6.18 11.62 4.92
N VAL A 96 6.44 10.92 3.81
CA VAL A 96 5.41 10.45 2.89
C VAL A 96 4.51 9.43 3.58
N VAL A 97 5.09 8.44 4.27
CA VAL A 97 4.36 7.42 5.04
C VAL A 97 3.52 8.05 6.15
N SER A 98 4.04 9.05 6.86
CA SER A 98 3.26 9.81 7.85
C SER A 98 2.02 10.46 7.22
N GLY A 99 2.14 10.98 6.00
CA GLY A 99 1.00 11.52 5.24
C GLY A 99 -0.02 10.46 4.87
N ALA A 100 0.44 9.29 4.43
CA ALA A 100 -0.40 8.15 4.09
C ALA A 100 -1.15 7.58 5.31
N VAL A 101 -0.47 7.42 6.45
CA VAL A 101 -1.12 7.01 7.72
C VAL A 101 -2.21 7.99 8.13
N LYS A 102 -1.95 9.30 8.05
CA LYS A 102 -2.99 10.33 8.31
C LYS A 102 -4.17 10.18 7.35
N GLY A 103 -3.91 9.88 6.08
CA GLY A 103 -4.95 9.59 5.09
C GLY A 103 -5.79 8.39 5.47
N ALA A 104 -5.17 7.30 5.89
CA ALA A 104 -5.85 6.09 6.36
C ALA A 104 -6.74 6.36 7.58
N VAL A 105 -6.21 7.04 8.60
CA VAL A 105 -6.98 7.44 9.80
C VAL A 105 -8.15 8.35 9.44
N PHE A 106 -7.95 9.32 8.54
CA PHE A 106 -9.01 10.21 8.08
C PHE A 106 -10.10 9.45 7.32
N THR A 107 -9.73 8.50 6.45
CA THR A 107 -10.67 7.63 5.75
C THR A 107 -11.51 6.85 6.75
N ALA A 108 -10.88 6.24 7.74
CA ALA A 108 -11.59 5.53 8.81
C ALA A 108 -12.59 6.45 9.52
N ALA A 109 -12.15 7.62 9.99
CA ALA A 109 -12.99 8.55 10.73
C ALA A 109 -14.21 9.03 9.91
N VAL A 110 -14.01 9.37 8.63
CA VAL A 110 -15.09 9.78 7.72
C VAL A 110 -16.11 8.67 7.53
N TYR A 111 -15.67 7.48 7.13
CA TYR A 111 -16.59 6.40 6.80
C TYR A 111 -17.23 5.74 8.04
N GLU A 112 -16.50 5.69 9.15
CA GLU A 112 -17.06 5.25 10.44
C GLU A 112 -18.18 6.19 10.92
N SER A 113 -18.00 7.52 10.78
CA SER A 113 -19.05 8.50 11.14
C SER A 113 -20.30 8.39 10.28
N LEU A 114 -20.21 7.80 9.10
CA LEU A 114 -21.32 7.53 8.18
C LEU A 114 -21.93 6.12 8.39
N GLY A 115 -21.49 5.37 9.40
CA GLY A 115 -22.02 4.05 9.73
C GLY A 115 -21.51 2.91 8.86
N PHE A 116 -20.34 3.08 8.23
CA PHE A 116 -19.65 1.97 7.58
C PHE A 116 -18.75 1.26 8.59
N ARG A 117 -18.58 -0.05 8.41
CA ARG A 117 -17.54 -0.78 9.14
C ARG A 117 -16.19 -0.50 8.52
N VAL A 118 -15.24 -0.15 9.36
CA VAL A 118 -13.85 0.13 8.96
C VAL A 118 -12.88 -0.74 9.76
N VAL A 119 -11.75 -1.11 9.17
CA VAL A 119 -10.72 -1.91 9.85
C VAL A 119 -9.35 -1.41 9.38
N PRO A 120 -8.50 -0.95 10.31
CA PRO A 120 -8.73 -0.67 11.72
C PRO A 120 -9.71 0.49 11.93
N ALA A 121 -10.28 0.62 13.14
CA ALA A 121 -11.08 1.79 13.50
C ALA A 121 -10.22 3.07 13.55
N ALA A 122 -10.85 4.24 13.48
CA ALA A 122 -10.13 5.51 13.47
C ALA A 122 -9.23 5.73 14.70
N SER A 123 -9.63 5.17 15.85
CA SER A 123 -8.90 5.27 17.12
C SER A 123 -7.89 4.16 17.38
N GLU A 124 -7.83 3.15 16.50
CA GLU A 124 -6.90 2.03 16.67
C GLU A 124 -5.50 2.38 16.18
N GLU A 125 -4.49 1.77 16.80
CA GLU A 125 -3.10 1.89 16.42
C GLU A 125 -2.88 1.34 14.99
N ARG A 126 -1.94 1.94 14.28
CA ARG A 126 -1.65 1.61 12.89
C ARG A 126 -0.30 0.92 12.76
N HIS A 127 -0.29 -0.18 12.01
CA HIS A 127 0.91 -0.96 11.70
C HIS A 127 1.22 -0.97 10.21
N ASP A 128 0.35 -0.37 9.40
CA ASP A 128 0.51 -0.16 7.96
C ASP A 128 -0.24 1.10 7.49
N ILE A 129 -0.23 1.37 6.19
CA ILE A 129 -0.90 2.51 5.56
C ILE A 129 -2.27 2.17 4.99
N ILE A 130 -2.77 0.95 5.20
CA ILE A 130 -4.00 0.46 4.57
C ILE A 130 -5.22 0.78 5.44
N GLN A 131 -6.30 1.16 4.79
CA GLN A 131 -7.61 1.29 5.42
C GLN A 131 -8.65 0.45 4.67
N CYS A 132 -9.18 -0.55 5.32
CA CYS A 132 -10.33 -1.29 4.84
C CYS A 132 -11.63 -0.54 5.17
N VAL A 133 -12.52 -0.42 4.18
CA VAL A 133 -13.88 0.13 4.34
C VAL A 133 -14.87 -0.83 3.70
N GLU A 134 -15.81 -1.35 4.46
CA GLU A 134 -16.88 -2.23 3.95
C GLU A 134 -18.05 -1.38 3.41
N LEU A 135 -18.14 -1.28 2.07
CA LEU A 135 -19.07 -0.40 1.37
C LEU A 135 -20.45 -1.02 1.09
N LYS A 136 -20.68 -2.24 1.56
CA LYS A 136 -21.97 -2.94 1.58
C LYS A 136 -22.55 -3.33 0.21
N SER A 137 -22.07 -2.77 -0.90
CA SER A 137 -22.57 -3.08 -2.25
C SER A 137 -21.47 -2.90 -3.32
N PRO A 138 -21.63 -3.51 -4.52
CA PRO A 138 -20.77 -3.26 -5.67
C PRO A 138 -20.77 -1.79 -6.07
N GLU A 139 -21.93 -1.14 -6.08
CA GLU A 139 -22.11 0.27 -6.45
C GLU A 139 -21.31 1.18 -5.50
N GLY A 140 -21.28 0.85 -4.20
CA GLY A 140 -20.46 1.56 -3.22
C GLY A 140 -18.98 1.47 -3.54
N MET A 141 -18.49 0.27 -3.90
CA MET A 141 -17.10 0.08 -4.31
C MET A 141 -16.76 0.87 -5.58
N LEU A 142 -17.64 0.84 -6.58
CA LEU A 142 -17.44 1.60 -7.82
C LEU A 142 -17.39 3.10 -7.55
N ALA A 143 -18.33 3.64 -6.79
CA ALA A 143 -18.40 5.07 -6.46
C ALA A 143 -17.16 5.52 -5.68
N PHE A 144 -16.75 4.74 -4.67
CA PHE A 144 -15.55 5.01 -3.89
C PHE A 144 -14.29 5.03 -4.78
N CYS A 145 -14.06 3.97 -5.55
CA CYS A 145 -12.90 3.86 -6.43
C CYS A 145 -12.88 4.95 -7.50
N LYS A 146 -14.05 5.30 -8.07
CA LYS A 146 -14.17 6.42 -9.01
C LYS A 146 -13.75 7.75 -8.38
N GLY A 147 -14.12 7.98 -7.12
CA GLY A 147 -13.69 9.17 -6.38
C GLY A 147 -12.19 9.22 -6.15
N ILE A 148 -11.58 8.11 -5.72
CA ILE A 148 -10.13 8.00 -5.57
C ILE A 148 -9.42 8.20 -6.91
N GLN A 149 -9.88 7.56 -7.98
CA GLN A 149 -9.31 7.72 -9.33
C GLN A 149 -9.35 9.17 -9.80
N SER A 150 -10.44 9.88 -9.53
CA SER A 150 -10.56 11.30 -9.91
C SER A 150 -9.60 12.23 -9.19
N ALA A 151 -9.00 11.80 -8.08
CA ALA A 151 -7.92 12.50 -7.38
C ALA A 151 -6.52 12.08 -7.83
N ALA A 152 -6.39 11.05 -8.65
CA ALA A 152 -5.10 10.53 -9.06
C ALA A 152 -4.29 11.55 -9.86
N PRO A 153 -2.95 11.55 -9.77
CA PRO A 153 -2.11 12.46 -10.53
C PRO A 153 -2.06 12.11 -12.03
N VAL A 154 -2.37 10.85 -12.37
CA VAL A 154 -2.38 10.32 -13.74
C VAL A 154 -3.73 9.67 -13.98
N ASP A 155 -4.27 9.82 -15.19
CA ASP A 155 -5.52 9.20 -15.64
C ASP A 155 -6.73 9.50 -14.73
N SER A 156 -6.78 10.69 -14.12
CA SER A 156 -7.89 11.11 -13.24
C SER A 156 -9.26 11.15 -13.93
N TYR A 157 -9.28 11.21 -15.25
CA TYR A 157 -10.50 11.24 -16.08
C TYR A 157 -11.05 9.84 -16.39
N VAL A 158 -10.30 8.79 -16.09
CA VAL A 158 -10.70 7.41 -16.36
C VAL A 158 -11.65 6.92 -15.27
N ASP A 159 -12.74 6.29 -15.67
CA ASP A 159 -13.61 5.58 -14.74
C ASP A 159 -13.10 4.15 -14.56
N PRO A 160 -12.71 3.76 -13.34
CA PRO A 160 -12.32 2.39 -13.07
C PRO A 160 -13.52 1.45 -13.21
N VAL A 161 -13.29 0.30 -13.85
CA VAL A 161 -14.28 -0.76 -14.02
C VAL A 161 -13.75 -2.07 -13.46
N PRO A 162 -14.62 -2.95 -12.92
CA PRO A 162 -14.20 -4.27 -12.48
C PRO A 162 -13.62 -5.10 -13.63
N GLY A 163 -12.55 -5.82 -13.36
CA GLY A 163 -11.90 -6.69 -14.31
C GLY A 163 -11.41 -7.99 -13.67
N ASP A 164 -11.19 -9.00 -14.48
CA ASP A 164 -10.62 -10.26 -14.03
C ASP A 164 -9.14 -10.07 -13.69
N MET A 165 -8.73 -10.63 -12.56
CA MET A 165 -7.34 -10.55 -12.08
C MET A 165 -6.83 -11.94 -11.72
N PRO A 166 -5.62 -12.33 -12.18
CA PRO A 166 -5.03 -13.60 -11.81
C PRO A 166 -4.93 -13.80 -10.30
N GLY A 167 -5.37 -14.94 -9.81
CA GLY A 167 -5.36 -15.29 -8.39
C GLY A 167 -6.61 -14.88 -7.62
N TYR A 168 -7.59 -14.25 -8.27
CA TYR A 168 -8.89 -13.92 -7.67
C TYR A 168 -10.03 -14.71 -8.32
N ASP A 169 -10.97 -15.18 -7.51
CA ASP A 169 -12.20 -15.87 -7.96
C ASP A 169 -13.35 -14.90 -8.30
N SER A 170 -13.13 -13.61 -8.11
CA SER A 170 -14.08 -12.53 -8.40
C SER A 170 -13.38 -11.38 -9.08
N GLN A 171 -14.11 -10.61 -9.87
CA GLN A 171 -13.57 -9.39 -10.45
C GLN A 171 -13.06 -8.43 -9.37
N VAL A 172 -12.02 -7.69 -9.69
CA VAL A 172 -11.42 -6.66 -8.83
C VAL A 172 -11.62 -5.30 -9.48
N ILE A 173 -12.02 -4.32 -8.68
CA ILE A 173 -11.95 -2.91 -9.09
C ILE A 173 -10.69 -2.28 -8.52
N MET A 174 -10.05 -1.42 -9.30
CA MET A 174 -8.80 -0.78 -8.92
C MET A 174 -8.77 0.68 -9.38
N ALA A 175 -8.58 1.59 -8.42
CA ALA A 175 -8.25 2.99 -8.65
C ALA A 175 -6.75 3.17 -8.36
N ALA A 176 -5.94 3.37 -9.39
CA ALA A 176 -4.48 3.33 -9.32
C ALA A 176 -3.82 4.22 -10.37
N GLY A 177 -4.23 5.48 -10.45
CA GLY A 177 -3.62 6.48 -11.32
C GLY A 177 -2.33 7.04 -10.74
N ALA A 178 -1.23 6.29 -10.82
CA ALA A 178 0.05 6.60 -10.23
C ALA A 178 1.12 6.91 -11.29
N PHE A 179 2.14 7.72 -10.94
CA PHE A 179 3.31 7.96 -11.80
C PHE A 179 4.09 6.67 -12.05
N VAL A 180 4.17 5.82 -11.03
CA VAL A 180 4.77 4.49 -11.11
C VAL A 180 3.68 3.45 -10.90
N GLN A 181 3.42 2.63 -11.91
CA GLN A 181 2.39 1.59 -11.81
C GLN A 181 2.68 0.63 -10.67
N GLY A 182 1.66 0.35 -9.85
CA GLY A 182 1.78 -0.46 -8.65
C GLY A 182 2.30 0.28 -7.42
N SER A 183 2.60 1.58 -7.53
CA SER A 183 3.03 2.42 -6.40
C SER A 183 1.83 2.82 -5.55
N SER A 184 1.43 1.97 -4.64
CA SER A 184 0.29 2.22 -3.75
C SER A 184 0.54 3.31 -2.70
N ILE A 185 1.79 3.73 -2.49
CA ILE A 185 2.10 4.92 -1.67
C ILE A 185 1.59 6.22 -2.33
N GLU A 186 1.33 6.22 -3.63
CA GLU A 186 0.90 7.43 -4.33
C GLU A 186 -0.56 7.81 -4.12
N LEU A 187 -1.42 6.95 -3.99
CA LEU A 187 -2.86 6.98 -3.69
C LEU A 187 -3.55 5.91 -4.52
N SER A 188 -4.17 4.99 -3.87
CA SER A 188 -4.91 3.94 -4.56
C SER A 188 -6.04 3.40 -3.68
N ALA A 189 -6.98 2.72 -4.32
CA ALA A 189 -7.97 1.90 -3.64
C ALA A 189 -8.35 0.74 -4.55
N ASP A 190 -8.43 -0.44 -3.99
CA ASP A 190 -8.81 -1.64 -4.72
C ASP A 190 -9.65 -2.58 -3.83
N GLY A 191 -10.31 -3.53 -4.46
CA GLY A 191 -11.00 -4.60 -3.74
C GLY A 191 -11.75 -5.55 -4.67
N PRO A 192 -11.91 -6.81 -4.23
CA PRO A 192 -12.69 -7.80 -4.98
C PRO A 192 -14.19 -7.51 -4.88
N ILE A 193 -14.88 -7.58 -6.01
CA ILE A 193 -16.34 -7.37 -6.08
C ILE A 193 -17.07 -8.60 -5.53
N ARG A 194 -17.04 -8.73 -4.23
CA ARG A 194 -17.72 -9.80 -3.46
C ARG A 194 -18.05 -9.32 -2.05
N PRO A 195 -19.06 -9.89 -1.38
CA PRO A 195 -19.30 -9.58 0.02
C PRO A 195 -18.06 -9.76 0.90
N PRO A 196 -17.82 -8.87 1.88
CA PRO A 196 -18.65 -7.74 2.32
C PRO A 196 -18.52 -6.46 1.49
N TYR A 197 -17.95 -6.51 0.27
CA TYR A 197 -17.73 -5.38 -0.61
C TYR A 197 -16.77 -4.36 0.02
N ALA A 198 -15.61 -4.85 0.41
CA ALA A 198 -14.56 -4.07 1.06
C ALA A 198 -13.59 -3.50 0.04
N VAL A 199 -13.25 -2.23 0.19
CA VAL A 199 -12.13 -1.59 -0.50
C VAL A 199 -10.98 -1.40 0.46
N TYR A 200 -9.77 -1.47 -0.07
CA TYR A 200 -8.50 -1.22 0.62
C TYR A 200 -7.92 0.08 0.09
N TYR A 201 -8.14 1.15 0.83
CA TYR A 201 -7.57 2.47 0.56
C TYR A 201 -6.15 2.54 1.08
N GLN A 202 -5.24 3.20 0.34
CA GLN A 202 -3.85 3.34 0.75
C GLN A 202 -3.16 4.52 0.06
N GLY A 203 -2.14 5.04 0.73
CA GLY A 203 -1.24 6.01 0.14
C GLY A 203 -1.70 7.45 0.16
N GLY A 204 -1.07 8.20 -0.70
CA GLY A 204 -1.13 9.65 -0.80
C GLY A 204 0.24 10.25 -0.50
N LEU A 205 0.94 10.77 -1.53
CA LEU A 205 2.29 11.35 -1.39
C LEU A 205 2.32 12.55 -0.43
N THR A 206 1.19 13.20 -0.24
CA THR A 206 1.00 14.23 0.77
C THR A 206 -0.33 14.04 1.48
N TRP A 207 -0.41 14.48 2.72
CA TRP A 207 -1.67 14.52 3.46
C TRP A 207 -2.80 15.22 2.69
N TYR A 208 -2.50 16.32 2.02
CA TYR A 208 -3.51 17.09 1.26
C TYR A 208 -4.07 16.30 0.08
N HIS A 209 -3.23 15.54 -0.60
CA HIS A 209 -3.64 14.67 -1.70
C HIS A 209 -4.52 13.51 -1.18
N ALA A 210 -4.09 12.84 -0.12
CA ALA A 210 -4.86 11.82 0.56
C ALA A 210 -6.26 12.34 0.96
N LYS A 211 -6.32 13.48 1.62
CA LYS A 211 -7.57 14.15 2.02
C LYS A 211 -8.47 14.46 0.83
N LEU A 212 -7.91 14.99 -0.27
CA LEU A 212 -8.68 15.27 -1.49
C LEU A 212 -9.32 13.99 -2.03
N GLY A 213 -8.56 12.89 -2.13
CA GLY A 213 -9.08 11.61 -2.61
C GLY A 213 -10.26 11.11 -1.78
N VAL A 214 -10.13 11.17 -0.45
CA VAL A 214 -11.21 10.76 0.46
C VAL A 214 -12.46 11.62 0.29
N LEU A 215 -12.29 12.95 0.17
CA LEU A 215 -13.43 13.84 -0.04
C LEU A 215 -14.11 13.62 -1.40
N LEU A 216 -13.35 13.34 -2.45
CA LEU A 216 -13.90 13.02 -3.77
C LEU A 216 -14.59 11.64 -3.76
N SER A 217 -14.07 10.65 -3.02
CA SER A 217 -14.77 9.37 -2.86
C SER A 217 -16.12 9.55 -2.15
N LEU A 218 -16.17 10.37 -1.10
CA LEU A 218 -17.40 10.72 -0.41
C LEU A 218 -18.38 11.46 -1.34
N GLN A 219 -17.90 12.43 -2.13
CA GLN A 219 -18.74 13.16 -3.08
C GLN A 219 -19.37 12.21 -4.10
N LYS A 220 -18.61 11.26 -4.66
CA LYS A 220 -19.16 10.28 -5.60
C LYS A 220 -20.20 9.37 -4.96
N MET A 221 -20.03 9.01 -3.70
CA MET A 221 -21.04 8.22 -2.97
C MET A 221 -22.31 9.04 -2.67
N LEU A 222 -22.17 10.34 -2.38
CA LEU A 222 -23.31 11.26 -2.23
C LEU A 222 -24.07 11.43 -3.55
N ASP A 223 -23.35 11.68 -4.66
CA ASP A 223 -23.94 11.83 -6.00
C ASP A 223 -24.71 10.57 -6.44
N ALA A 224 -24.25 9.41 -6.00
CA ALA A 224 -24.90 8.12 -6.27
C ALA A 224 -26.05 7.78 -5.30
N GLY A 225 -26.32 8.63 -4.31
CA GLY A 225 -27.35 8.39 -3.30
C GLY A 225 -27.06 7.23 -2.34
N LEU A 226 -25.79 6.86 -2.21
CA LEU A 226 -25.34 5.73 -1.37
C LEU A 226 -25.06 6.13 0.08
N VAL A 227 -24.93 7.41 0.33
CA VAL A 227 -24.76 8.01 1.66
C VAL A 227 -25.57 9.30 1.75
N THR A 228 -25.90 9.68 2.98
CA THR A 228 -26.48 10.99 3.33
C THR A 228 -25.62 11.60 4.43
N LEU A 229 -25.38 12.88 4.34
CA LEU A 229 -24.71 13.60 5.45
C LEU A 229 -25.73 13.81 6.59
N PRO A 230 -25.26 13.74 7.83
CA PRO A 230 -26.09 13.97 9.02
C PRO A 230 -26.58 15.42 9.12
#